data_77682281c7852e6fe7abf2afa766c2e2
#
_entry.id   77682281c7852e6fe7abf2afa766c2e2
#
_cell.length_a   1.000
_cell.length_b   1.000
_cell.length_c   1.000
_cell.angle_alpha   90.00
_cell.angle_beta   90.00
_cell.angle_gamma   90.00
#
_symmetry.space_group_name_H-M   'P 1'
#
loop_
_entity.id
_entity.type
_entity.pdbx_description
1 polymer ?
#
loop_
_entity_poly.entity_id
_entity_poly.type
_entity_poly.pdbx_seq_one_letter_code
_entity_poly.pdbx_strand_id
1 'polypeptide(L)' 'MEPEFSVGDRIKVVLCTDEHDPIPAGATGTVTHWNPHPLVRQLGIAWDAPHAHRRLMLTLVDDGDRVVRL' A
#
# COMPACT_ATOMS: atom_id res chain seq x y z
N MET A 1 -16.20 14.81 1.28
CA MET A 1 -15.10 14.37 0.42
C MET A 1 -14.80 12.91 0.69
N GLU A 2 -14.74 12.12 -0.35
CA GLU A 2 -14.44 10.70 -0.20
C GLU A 2 -12.95 10.50 0.07
N PRO A 3 -12.57 9.54 0.93
CA PRO A 3 -11.16 9.24 1.14
C PRO A 3 -10.55 8.67 -0.13
N GLU A 4 -9.26 8.90 -0.31
CA GLU A 4 -8.51 8.35 -1.44
C GLU A 4 -8.50 6.82 -1.39
N PHE A 5 -8.42 6.26 -0.18
CA PHE A 5 -8.52 4.82 0.06
C PHE A 5 -9.47 4.54 1.21
N SER A 6 -10.13 3.39 1.16
CA SER A 6 -11.01 2.92 2.23
C SER A 6 -10.62 1.51 2.65
N VAL A 7 -10.82 1.18 3.91
CA VAL A 7 -10.64 -0.19 4.41
C VAL A 7 -11.51 -1.12 3.57
N GLY A 8 -10.90 -2.19 3.07
CA GLY A 8 -11.56 -3.15 2.19
C GLY A 8 -11.26 -2.95 0.71
N ASP A 9 -10.68 -1.80 0.32
CA ASP A 9 -10.30 -1.59 -1.07
C ASP A 9 -9.22 -2.56 -1.49
N ARG A 10 -9.31 -3.03 -2.74
CA ARG A 10 -8.27 -3.87 -3.33
C ARG A 10 -7.30 -2.98 -4.08
N ILE A 11 -6.01 -3.25 -3.91
CA ILE A 11 -4.95 -2.47 -4.58
C ILE A 11 -3.90 -3.39 -5.20
N LYS A 12 -3.15 -2.83 -6.13
CA LYS A 12 -1.98 -3.48 -6.73
C LYS A 12 -0.79 -2.54 -6.65
N VAL A 13 0.36 -3.08 -6.25
CA VAL A 13 1.60 -2.30 -6.15
C VAL A 13 2.15 -1.99 -7.53
N VAL A 14 2.46 -0.72 -7.76
CA VAL A 14 3.17 -0.26 -8.96
C VAL A 14 4.66 -0.10 -8.66
N LEU A 15 4.98 0.47 -7.49
CA LEU A 15 6.36 0.71 -7.06
C LEU A 15 6.43 0.65 -5.54
N CYS A 16 7.41 -0.09 -5.02
CA CYS A 16 7.74 -0.10 -3.60
C CYS A 16 9.18 0.40 -3.43
N THR A 17 9.37 1.39 -2.57
CA THR A 17 10.67 2.04 -2.36
C THR A 17 11.42 1.52 -1.15
N ASP A 18 10.94 0.46 -0.50
CA ASP A 18 11.64 -0.16 0.63
C ASP A 18 13.01 -0.68 0.15
N GLU A 19 14.07 -0.22 0.80
CA GLU A 19 15.44 -0.57 0.42
C GLU A 19 15.86 -1.96 0.89
N HIS A 20 15.21 -2.49 1.92
CA HIS A 20 15.62 -3.75 2.54
C HIS A 20 14.91 -4.97 1.93
N ASP A 21 13.62 -4.88 1.78
CA ASP A 21 12.81 -6.02 1.34
C ASP A 21 11.54 -5.51 0.65
N PRO A 22 11.68 -4.92 -0.54
CA PRO A 22 10.53 -4.35 -1.23
C PRO A 22 9.55 -5.43 -1.66
N ILE A 23 8.26 -5.09 -1.62
CA ILE A 23 7.26 -5.95 -2.19
C ILE A 23 7.28 -5.74 -3.72
N PRO A 24 7.22 -6.80 -4.53
CA PRO A 24 7.36 -6.64 -5.98
C PRO A 24 6.16 -5.92 -6.60
N ALA A 25 6.42 -5.19 -7.66
CA ALA A 25 5.35 -4.61 -8.49
C ALA A 25 4.43 -5.72 -8.98
N GLY A 26 3.14 -5.45 -8.96
CA GLY A 26 2.13 -6.45 -9.30
C GLY A 26 1.54 -7.19 -8.10
N ALA A 27 2.16 -7.08 -6.92
CA ALA A 27 1.59 -7.67 -5.70
C ALA A 27 0.26 -7.00 -5.37
N THR A 28 -0.69 -7.77 -4.88
CA THR A 28 -2.03 -7.29 -4.55
C THR A 28 -2.34 -7.48 -3.07
N GLY A 29 -3.32 -6.73 -2.59
CA GLY A 29 -3.77 -6.84 -1.22
C GLY A 29 -5.01 -6.04 -0.96
N THR A 30 -5.47 -6.07 0.29
CA THR A 30 -6.67 -5.37 0.75
C THR A 30 -6.28 -4.33 1.78
N VAL A 31 -6.77 -3.10 1.62
CA VAL A 31 -6.49 -2.01 2.55
C VAL A 31 -7.09 -2.32 3.92
N THR A 32 -6.26 -2.24 4.96
CA THR A 32 -6.69 -2.42 6.36
C THR A 32 -6.64 -1.12 7.14
N HIS A 33 -5.86 -0.14 6.66
CA HIS A 33 -5.69 1.14 7.33
C HIS A 33 -5.27 2.19 6.31
N TRP A 34 -5.79 3.40 6.44
CA TRP A 34 -5.36 4.53 5.62
C TRP A 34 -5.20 5.77 6.49
N ASN A 35 -4.00 6.34 6.50
CA ASN A 35 -3.72 7.62 7.16
C ASN A 35 -3.47 8.67 6.07
N PRO A 36 -4.40 9.59 5.83
CA PRO A 36 -4.30 10.57 4.75
C PRO A 36 -3.46 11.80 5.07
N HIS A 37 -2.84 11.87 6.24
CA HIS A 37 -2.03 13.01 6.61
C HIS A 37 -0.97 13.26 5.53
N PRO A 38 -0.85 14.49 4.99
CA PRO A 38 0.00 14.74 3.80
C PRO A 38 1.48 14.43 3.99
N LEU A 39 1.97 14.41 5.21
CA LEU A 39 3.37 14.06 5.49
C LEU A 39 3.56 12.56 5.75
N VAL A 40 2.50 11.83 5.91
CA VAL A 40 2.54 10.39 6.26
C VAL A 40 2.00 9.53 5.13
N ARG A 41 0.78 9.78 4.68
CA ARG A 41 0.08 9.05 3.62
C ARG A 41 0.36 7.56 3.70
N GLN A 42 0.09 6.98 4.86
CA GLN A 42 0.45 5.59 5.16
C GLN A 42 -0.71 4.65 4.89
N LEU A 43 -0.44 3.60 4.11
CA LEU A 43 -1.42 2.60 3.71
C LEU A 43 -1.05 1.25 4.31
N GLY A 44 -1.91 0.75 5.21
CA GLY A 44 -1.78 -0.60 5.75
C GLY A 44 -2.51 -1.59 4.85
N ILE A 45 -1.87 -2.72 4.58
CA ILE A 45 -2.39 -3.68 3.60
C ILE A 45 -2.27 -5.10 4.15
N ALA A 46 -3.34 -5.87 4.00
CA ALA A 46 -3.31 -7.32 4.16
C ALA A 46 -2.96 -7.91 2.79
N TRP A 47 -1.73 -8.39 2.67
CA TRP A 47 -1.19 -8.86 1.40
C TRP A 47 -1.77 -10.23 1.01
N ASP A 48 -1.98 -10.42 -0.29
CA ASP A 48 -2.37 -11.73 -0.83
C ASP A 48 -1.16 -12.66 -0.91
N ALA A 49 -1.40 -13.98 -0.97
CA ALA A 49 -0.33 -14.94 -1.20
C ALA A 49 0.42 -14.62 -2.51
N PRO A 50 1.75 -14.81 -2.59
CA PRO A 50 2.60 -15.45 -1.57
C PRO A 50 3.11 -14.48 -0.50
N HIS A 51 2.58 -13.26 -0.44
CA HIS A 51 3.05 -12.21 0.46
C HIS A 51 2.19 -12.05 1.72
N ALA A 52 1.27 -12.96 1.97
CA ALA A 52 0.29 -12.84 3.07
C ALA A 52 0.94 -12.75 4.46
N HIS A 53 2.15 -13.24 4.63
CA HIS A 53 2.89 -13.16 5.89
C HIS A 53 3.56 -11.79 6.12
N ARG A 54 3.59 -10.94 5.10
CA ARG A 54 4.26 -9.64 5.17
C ARG A 54 3.44 -8.65 6.00
N ARG A 55 4.14 -7.78 6.71
CA ARG A 55 3.53 -6.70 7.49
C ARG A 55 4.00 -5.33 7.01
N LEU A 56 4.38 -5.26 5.76
CA LEU A 56 4.86 -4.02 5.15
C LEU A 56 3.70 -3.05 4.96
N MET A 57 3.90 -1.81 5.40
CA MET A 57 2.99 -0.70 5.14
C MET A 57 3.63 0.21 4.10
N LEU A 58 2.82 0.81 3.24
CA LEU A 58 3.33 1.67 2.18
C LEU A 58 3.15 3.14 2.56
N THR A 59 4.09 3.98 2.12
CA THR A 59 4.05 5.42 2.31
C THR A 59 3.90 6.07 0.93
N LEU A 60 2.75 6.69 0.68
CA LEU A 60 2.36 7.17 -0.65
C LEU A 60 2.67 8.67 -0.82
N VAL A 61 3.82 9.11 -0.37
CA VAL A 61 4.31 10.49 -0.61
C VAL A 61 4.97 10.57 -2.00
N ASP A 62 5.31 11.77 -2.46
CA ASP A 62 5.79 11.99 -3.82
C ASP A 62 6.99 11.11 -4.21
N ASP A 63 7.94 10.92 -3.29
CA ASP A 63 9.12 10.09 -3.51
C ASP A 63 8.95 8.66 -2.98
N GLY A 64 7.75 8.29 -2.59
CA GLY A 64 7.48 7.02 -1.93
C GLY A 64 6.87 5.97 -2.86
N ASP A 65 6.13 5.07 -2.22
CA ASP A 65 5.52 3.93 -2.89
C ASP A 65 4.34 4.36 -3.76
N ARG A 66 3.99 3.53 -4.74
CA ARG A 66 2.83 3.79 -5.61
C ARG A 66 1.98 2.54 -5.75
N VAL A 67 0.67 2.74 -5.71
CA VAL A 67 -0.30 1.67 -5.92
C VAL A 67 -1.42 2.15 -6.82
N VAL A 68 -2.15 1.21 -7.40
CA VAL A 68 -3.41 1.51 -8.10
C VAL A 68 -4.53 0.75 -7.43
N ARG A 69 -5.72 1.32 -7.47
CA ARG A 69 -6.93 0.67 -6.98
C ARG A 69 -7.45 -0.28 -8.06
N LEU A 70 -7.81 -1.49 -7.63
CA LEU A 70 -8.36 -2.49 -8.54
C LEU A 70 -9.86 -2.34 -8.74
#